data_3049d1367510b3eb55911ea5ca63f15b
#
_entry.id   3049d1367510b3eb55911ea5ca63f15b
#
_cell.length_a   1.000
_cell.length_b   1.000
_cell.length_c   1.000
_cell.angle_alpha   90.00
_cell.angle_beta   90.00
_cell.angle_gamma   90.00
#
_symmetry.space_group_name_H-M   'P 1'
#
loop_
_entity.id
_entity.type
_entity.pdbx_description
1 polymer ?
#
loop_
_entity_poly.entity_id
_entity_poly.type
_entity_poly.pdbx_seq_one_letter_code
_entity_poly.pdbx_strand_id
1 'polypeptide(L)'
;MLKINTKLQWISRFFWVFLTATLLACGGGGSPQEVVNTGDTPQIPTNNISYTSFRDTNSAAGKLSGTILIEVAATGDVAATDEVTASNTLSIWVYWADEWGDRLGEPWLKTEPESVYQIDALNDVIIPEGANALLLYPANSEGLALHGSLIPFHDFIGNALLSGPGGNEITSWYYGDARPKIAVQRQANGLCVFDNGLVSVTDMNNTRDAVWEASRGSGLPNQADDVAFPPYEFLCDEEPVNTFREISDEVGIWTYSTLNDAMFYGTVVYDTFLKYLGEPPLEDKIRLRVHYGNQFDTSVNWDGAYANFSDGYLFQYSMASLDSIAHEVAHGVLIRVSELNAFERELSTDARTLHEAFGDISGVMAKYEFSGHSNNWIHGEESSGWVRRLDQISTETGAIPSFLDYDEAGDNYYKRIGMMTYPFYWLTEQWGLEASYKVYLNSAKSCWEALTTLVEAAECIKQQAKVAELPTEDVIAAFKTVKIKLFEVGVLSHFISEPDGLRVTFSDDSRSTSHVRNWLWDFGDGHTSTDASPEHIYAEAGDYQVSLHVLDESNDQDSFERTVSVISK
;
A
#
# COMPACT_ATOMS: atom_id res chain seq x y z
N MET A 1 -8.86 32.78 48.41
CA MET A 1 -8.13 34.04 48.17
C MET A 1 -7.30 33.83 46.93
N LEU A 2 -7.86 34.36 45.84
CA LEU A 2 -7.32 35.39 44.93
C LEU A 2 -5.91 35.06 44.39
N LYS A 3 -5.69 34.93 43.09
CA LYS A 3 -5.88 35.91 41.99
C LYS A 3 -5.99 35.23 40.64
N ILE A 4 -7.04 35.59 39.94
CA ILE A 4 -7.22 35.54 38.49
C ILE A 4 -6.29 36.57 37.85
N ASN A 5 -5.63 36.23 36.75
CA ASN A 5 -5.18 37.27 35.83
C ASN A 5 -5.37 36.81 34.37
N THR A 6 -6.36 37.42 33.78
CA THR A 6 -6.75 37.46 32.36
C THR A 6 -5.70 38.18 31.52
N LYS A 7 -5.43 37.69 30.33
CA LYS A 7 -5.22 38.52 29.14
C LYS A 7 -5.80 37.84 27.89
N LEU A 8 -7.02 38.26 27.59
CA LEU A 8 -7.58 38.28 26.24
C LEU A 8 -6.92 39.43 25.46
N GLN A 9 -6.87 39.21 24.19
CA GLN A 9 -7.00 40.10 23.03
C GLN A 9 -5.89 39.86 22.01
N TRP A 10 -6.31 39.30 20.87
CA TRP A 10 -6.25 40.02 19.60
C TRP A 10 -7.30 39.44 18.65
N ILE A 11 -8.24 40.29 18.29
CA ILE A 11 -9.40 40.07 17.42
C ILE A 11 -9.03 40.50 16.01
N SER A 12 -9.29 39.60 15.09
CA SER A 12 -9.74 39.77 13.71
C SER A 12 -9.67 41.13 13.01
N ARG A 13 -9.23 41.14 11.78
CA ARG A 13 -9.79 41.97 10.70
C ARG A 13 -9.76 41.21 9.38
N PHE A 14 -10.87 40.60 9.00
CA PHE A 14 -11.20 40.31 7.62
C PHE A 14 -11.89 41.54 7.04
N PHE A 15 -11.36 42.08 5.95
CA PHE A 15 -12.08 43.02 5.08
C PHE A 15 -12.39 42.32 3.76
N TRP A 16 -13.68 42.15 3.53
CA TRP A 16 -14.24 41.82 2.22
C TRP A 16 -14.34 43.10 1.40
N VAL A 17 -13.79 43.12 0.18
CA VAL A 17 -14.10 44.11 -0.82
C VAL A 17 -14.78 43.42 -1.99
N PHE A 18 -16.10 43.61 -2.08
CA PHE A 18 -16.86 43.34 -3.29
C PHE A 18 -16.68 44.47 -4.27
N LEU A 19 -16.23 44.16 -5.49
CA LEU A 19 -16.29 45.11 -6.63
C LEU A 19 -17.27 44.51 -7.65
N THR A 20 -18.45 45.13 -7.76
CA THR A 20 -19.42 44.92 -8.82
C THR A 20 -19.01 45.75 -10.02
N ALA A 21 -18.78 45.16 -11.17
CA ALA A 21 -18.65 45.87 -12.44
C ALA A 21 -19.89 45.60 -13.31
N THR A 22 -20.59 46.64 -13.60
CA THR A 22 -21.77 46.72 -14.48
C THR A 22 -21.39 46.59 -15.95
N LEU A 23 -22.14 45.74 -16.67
CA LEU A 23 -22.12 45.65 -18.13
C LEU A 23 -22.75 46.88 -18.78
N LEU A 24 -22.10 47.43 -19.77
CA LEU A 24 -22.73 48.23 -20.83
C LEU A 24 -22.49 47.55 -22.18
N ALA A 25 -23.58 47.14 -22.81
CA ALA A 25 -23.59 46.62 -24.16
C ALA A 25 -23.69 47.80 -25.17
N CYS A 26 -22.90 47.74 -26.22
CA CYS A 26 -23.20 48.42 -27.48
C CYS A 26 -22.79 47.52 -28.65
N GLY A 27 -23.73 47.27 -29.54
CA GLY A 27 -23.62 46.39 -30.68
C GLY A 27 -22.90 46.99 -31.88
N GLY A 28 -22.42 46.12 -32.75
CA GLY A 28 -21.92 46.44 -34.08
C GLY A 28 -21.55 45.14 -34.80
N GLY A 29 -22.33 44.78 -35.81
CA GLY A 29 -22.17 43.55 -36.58
C GLY A 29 -20.93 43.57 -37.48
N GLY A 30 -20.24 42.44 -37.54
CA GLY A 30 -19.19 42.14 -38.51
C GLY A 30 -18.96 40.63 -38.46
N SER A 31 -19.09 39.97 -39.60
CA SER A 31 -18.88 38.53 -39.77
C SER A 31 -17.52 38.07 -39.25
N PRO A 32 -17.41 36.93 -38.61
CA PRO A 32 -16.12 36.46 -38.15
C PRO A 32 -15.31 35.88 -39.31
N GLN A 33 -14.18 36.47 -39.61
CA GLN A 33 -13.10 35.76 -40.25
C GLN A 33 -12.52 34.80 -39.20
N GLU A 34 -12.43 33.51 -39.54
CA GLU A 34 -11.65 32.53 -38.79
C GLU A 34 -10.19 33.00 -38.70
N VAL A 35 -9.83 33.49 -37.54
CA VAL A 35 -8.41 33.62 -37.17
C VAL A 35 -7.98 32.28 -36.68
N VAL A 36 -7.27 31.53 -37.51
CA VAL A 36 -6.47 30.37 -37.08
C VAL A 36 -5.42 30.92 -36.10
N ASN A 37 -5.66 30.72 -34.83
CA ASN A 37 -4.71 31.08 -33.79
C ASN A 37 -3.66 29.97 -33.72
N THR A 38 -2.63 30.07 -34.56
CA THR A 38 -1.40 29.29 -34.45
C THR A 38 -0.41 30.09 -33.60
N GLY A 39 -0.40 29.83 -32.33
CA GLY A 39 0.58 30.43 -31.43
C GLY A 39 0.29 30.07 -30.01
N ASP A 40 0.76 28.91 -29.59
CA ASP A 40 0.95 28.62 -28.16
C ASP A 40 1.93 29.69 -27.64
N THR A 41 1.39 30.70 -26.96
CA THR A 41 2.23 31.60 -26.17
C THR A 41 2.77 30.77 -25.01
N PRO A 42 4.10 30.62 -24.87
CA PRO A 42 4.70 29.95 -23.76
C PRO A 42 4.15 30.53 -22.45
N GLN A 43 3.67 29.66 -21.55
CA GLN A 43 3.11 30.05 -20.25
C GLN A 43 4.13 29.75 -19.18
N ILE A 44 4.16 30.55 -18.11
CA ILE A 44 4.91 30.20 -16.89
C ILE A 44 4.44 28.83 -16.40
N PRO A 45 5.34 27.87 -16.09
CA PRO A 45 4.95 26.55 -15.70
C PRO A 45 4.15 26.56 -14.38
N THR A 46 3.19 25.67 -14.25
CA THR A 46 2.59 25.36 -12.97
C THR A 46 3.51 24.44 -12.18
N ASN A 47 3.46 24.47 -10.84
CA ASN A 47 4.15 23.47 -10.06
C ASN A 47 3.39 22.14 -10.20
N ASN A 48 3.95 21.23 -10.96
CA ASN A 48 3.45 19.89 -11.20
C ASN A 48 4.38 18.81 -10.64
N ILE A 49 5.25 19.15 -9.70
CA ILE A 49 6.03 18.19 -8.95
C ILE A 49 5.07 17.43 -8.03
N SER A 50 4.90 16.15 -8.29
CA SER A 50 4.00 15.26 -7.55
C SER A 50 4.68 14.59 -6.36
N TYR A 51 5.98 14.38 -6.46
CA TYR A 51 6.78 13.76 -5.41
C TYR A 51 8.21 14.27 -5.43
N THR A 52 8.79 14.43 -4.24
CA THR A 52 10.21 14.73 -4.07
C THR A 52 10.74 14.01 -2.84
N SER A 53 11.96 13.48 -2.92
CA SER A 53 12.67 12.99 -1.75
C SER A 53 14.15 13.32 -1.82
N PHE A 54 14.76 13.47 -0.68
CA PHE A 54 16.19 13.62 -0.51
C PHE A 54 16.63 13.04 0.82
N ARG A 55 17.77 12.38 0.83
CA ARG A 55 18.41 11.89 2.04
C ARG A 55 19.88 12.29 2.02
N ASP A 56 20.32 12.94 3.10
CA ASP A 56 21.74 13.18 3.31
C ASP A 56 22.47 11.88 3.72
N THR A 57 23.52 11.56 2.98
CA THR A 57 24.41 10.42 3.24
C THR A 57 25.81 10.85 3.69
N ASN A 58 26.04 12.16 3.82
CA ASN A 58 27.32 12.71 4.24
C ASN A 58 27.38 12.78 5.78
N SER A 59 28.34 12.11 6.39
CA SER A 59 28.52 12.13 7.85
C SER A 59 29.34 13.33 8.36
N ALA A 60 29.72 14.27 7.50
CA ALA A 60 30.44 15.47 7.86
C ALA A 60 29.48 16.64 8.09
N ALA A 61 29.39 17.14 9.33
CA ALA A 61 28.53 18.26 9.68
C ALA A 61 28.69 19.45 8.73
N GLY A 62 27.60 20.07 8.35
CA GLY A 62 27.57 21.19 7.42
C GLY A 62 27.74 20.83 5.95
N LYS A 63 27.60 19.56 5.57
CA LYS A 63 27.74 19.09 4.20
C LYS A 63 26.66 18.09 3.84
N LEU A 64 26.14 18.17 2.60
CA LEU A 64 25.21 17.22 2.05
C LEU A 64 25.86 16.33 0.97
N SER A 65 25.46 15.08 0.96
CA SER A 65 25.65 14.15 -0.16
C SER A 65 24.41 13.29 -0.34
N GLY A 66 24.03 12.95 -1.56
CA GLY A 66 22.88 12.11 -1.83
C GLY A 66 22.24 12.40 -3.18
N THR A 67 21.11 11.78 -3.41
CA THR A 67 20.32 11.92 -4.63
C THR A 67 19.01 12.60 -4.32
N ILE A 68 18.61 13.60 -5.13
CA ILE A 68 17.27 14.15 -5.10
C ILE A 68 16.45 13.39 -6.15
N LEU A 69 15.36 12.77 -5.71
CA LEU A 69 14.36 12.17 -6.60
C LEU A 69 13.21 13.16 -6.81
N ILE A 70 12.79 13.34 -8.05
CA ILE A 70 11.72 14.28 -8.41
C ILE A 70 10.81 13.61 -9.43
N GLU A 71 9.54 13.47 -9.10
CA GLU A 71 8.50 13.07 -10.03
C GLU A 71 7.67 14.29 -10.45
N VAL A 72 7.38 14.35 -11.73
CA VAL A 72 6.57 15.43 -12.31
C VAL A 72 5.28 14.83 -12.84
N ALA A 73 4.15 15.24 -12.28
CA ALA A 73 2.85 14.79 -12.74
C ALA A 73 2.61 15.24 -14.19
N ALA A 74 2.08 14.35 -15.01
CA ALA A 74 1.60 14.72 -16.34
C ALA A 74 0.47 15.76 -16.21
N THR A 75 0.61 16.90 -16.87
CA THR A 75 -0.46 17.91 -16.89
C THR A 75 -1.68 17.32 -17.58
N GLY A 76 -2.78 17.13 -16.83
CA GLY A 76 -4.03 16.59 -17.33
C GLY A 76 -4.58 17.36 -18.51
N ASP A 77 -5.20 16.62 -19.47
CA ASP A 77 -5.86 17.03 -20.70
C ASP A 77 -5.03 17.04 -22.00
N VAL A 78 -4.16 16.06 -22.21
CA VAL A 78 -3.83 15.65 -23.58
C VAL A 78 -3.98 14.16 -23.72
N ALA A 79 -5.01 13.74 -24.47
CA ALA A 79 -5.14 12.36 -24.92
C ALA A 79 -3.81 11.91 -25.57
N ALA A 80 -3.33 10.75 -25.15
CA ALA A 80 -2.11 10.15 -25.67
C ALA A 80 -2.22 9.98 -27.20
N THR A 81 -1.67 10.93 -27.95
CA THR A 81 -1.32 10.77 -29.35
C THR A 81 0.19 10.94 -29.47
N ASP A 82 0.80 9.95 -30.08
CA ASP A 82 2.22 9.73 -30.29
C ASP A 82 2.98 10.94 -30.89
N GLU A 83 3.25 11.95 -30.08
CA GLU A 83 4.36 12.89 -30.31
C GLU A 83 4.56 13.68 -29.02
N VAL A 84 5.58 13.30 -28.24
CA VAL A 84 6.13 14.16 -27.17
C VAL A 84 6.75 15.37 -27.87
N THR A 85 5.97 16.43 -28.03
CA THR A 85 6.50 17.69 -28.55
C THR A 85 7.40 18.31 -27.49
N ALA A 86 8.55 18.82 -27.92
CA ALA A 86 9.61 19.43 -27.10
C ALA A 86 9.18 20.66 -26.24
N SER A 87 7.89 20.94 -26.12
CA SER A 87 7.35 22.08 -25.37
C SER A 87 7.06 21.78 -23.89
N ASN A 88 7.15 20.53 -23.44
CA ASN A 88 6.81 20.11 -22.06
C ASN A 88 8.02 19.74 -21.20
N THR A 89 9.22 19.87 -21.70
CA THR A 89 10.42 19.65 -20.90
C THR A 89 10.69 20.89 -20.04
N LEU A 90 10.72 20.68 -18.72
CA LEU A 90 10.99 21.70 -17.74
C LEU A 90 12.40 21.53 -17.20
N SER A 91 13.09 22.62 -16.87
CA SER A 91 14.25 22.57 -15.99
C SER A 91 13.79 22.70 -14.55
N ILE A 92 14.52 22.11 -13.61
CA ILE A 92 14.28 22.28 -12.18
C ILE A 92 15.37 23.20 -11.63
N TRP A 93 14.95 24.28 -10.97
CA TRP A 93 15.85 25.17 -10.28
C TRP A 93 15.77 24.88 -8.78
N VAL A 94 16.92 24.60 -8.17
CA VAL A 94 17.03 24.24 -6.76
C VAL A 94 17.65 25.37 -5.97
N TYR A 95 16.95 25.78 -4.93
CA TYR A 95 17.38 26.81 -3.99
C TYR A 95 17.61 26.21 -2.63
N TRP A 96 18.47 26.81 -1.86
CA TRP A 96 18.46 26.62 -0.42
C TRP A 96 17.27 27.36 0.17
N ALA A 97 16.68 26.81 1.21
CA ALA A 97 15.59 27.42 1.95
C ALA A 97 15.79 27.28 3.46
N ASP A 98 15.20 28.19 4.22
CA ASP A 98 15.10 28.09 5.67
C ASP A 98 13.90 27.24 6.11
N GLU A 99 13.69 27.12 7.41
CA GLU A 99 12.59 26.36 8.02
C GLU A 99 11.18 26.86 7.66
N TRP A 100 11.08 28.09 7.15
CA TRP A 100 9.82 28.70 6.70
C TRP A 100 9.58 28.55 5.20
N GLY A 101 10.55 27.96 4.49
CA GLY A 101 10.52 27.83 3.03
C GLY A 101 10.93 29.10 2.28
N ASP A 102 11.54 30.08 2.96
CA ASP A 102 12.06 31.28 2.34
C ASP A 102 13.41 30.99 1.65
N ARG A 103 13.57 31.48 0.41
CA ARG A 103 14.78 31.25 -0.38
C ARG A 103 16.00 31.92 0.24
N LEU A 104 17.09 31.19 0.33
CA LEU A 104 18.39 31.69 0.73
C LEU A 104 19.29 31.89 -0.50
N GLY A 105 19.16 33.06 -1.12
CA GLY A 105 20.01 33.48 -2.24
C GLY A 105 19.55 33.03 -3.62
N GLU A 106 20.51 32.91 -4.53
CA GLU A 106 20.28 32.49 -5.91
C GLU A 106 20.22 30.95 -6.01
N PRO A 107 19.63 30.39 -7.09
CA PRO A 107 19.60 28.94 -7.26
C PRO A 107 21.03 28.39 -7.35
N TRP A 108 21.32 27.41 -6.52
CA TRP A 108 22.65 26.78 -6.51
C TRP A 108 22.77 25.66 -7.56
N LEU A 109 21.62 25.14 -8.05
CA LEU A 109 21.58 24.16 -9.12
C LEU A 109 20.45 24.49 -10.10
N LYS A 110 20.70 24.25 -11.39
CA LYS A 110 19.71 24.27 -12.46
C LYS A 110 19.92 23.05 -13.32
N THR A 111 18.88 22.28 -13.54
CA THR A 111 18.96 21.11 -14.43
C THR A 111 18.72 21.51 -15.87
N GLU A 112 19.20 20.68 -16.80
CA GLU A 112 18.73 20.76 -18.19
C GLU A 112 17.26 20.25 -18.23
N PRO A 113 16.47 20.66 -19.23
CA PRO A 113 15.09 20.20 -19.36
C PRO A 113 15.00 18.70 -19.66
N GLU A 114 14.31 17.95 -18.79
CA GLU A 114 14.08 16.51 -18.91
C GLU A 114 12.65 16.16 -18.51
N SER A 115 12.21 14.93 -18.75
CA SER A 115 10.88 14.42 -18.37
C SER A 115 10.88 13.67 -17.03
N VAL A 116 12.02 13.19 -16.59
CA VAL A 116 12.23 12.51 -15.29
C VAL A 116 13.52 13.04 -14.71
N TYR A 117 13.51 13.39 -13.43
CA TYR A 117 14.65 14.01 -12.78
C TYR A 117 15.15 13.13 -11.63
N GLN A 118 16.36 12.63 -11.81
CA GLN A 118 17.19 12.16 -10.73
C GLN A 118 18.43 13.06 -10.71
N ILE A 119 18.57 13.84 -9.64
CA ILE A 119 19.75 14.69 -9.46
C ILE A 119 20.77 13.91 -8.63
N ASP A 120 21.68 13.22 -9.30
CA ASP A 120 22.67 12.31 -8.69
C ASP A 120 23.88 13.01 -8.04
N ALA A 121 23.85 14.31 -7.88
CA ALA A 121 25.10 15.03 -7.75
C ALA A 121 25.27 15.90 -6.50
N LEU A 122 24.58 15.59 -5.41
CA LEU A 122 25.02 16.13 -4.14
C LEU A 122 26.21 15.32 -3.65
N ASN A 123 27.40 15.84 -3.86
CA ASN A 123 28.62 15.22 -3.35
C ASN A 123 29.41 16.25 -2.57
N ASP A 124 29.38 16.15 -1.24
CA ASP A 124 30.14 17.01 -0.32
C ASP A 124 29.78 18.52 -0.45
N VAL A 125 28.49 18.81 -0.74
CA VAL A 125 28.00 20.18 -0.90
C VAL A 125 27.89 20.86 0.45
N ILE A 126 28.47 22.05 0.59
CA ILE A 126 28.42 22.83 1.82
C ILE A 126 27.02 23.41 2.03
N ILE A 127 26.44 23.17 3.20
CA ILE A 127 25.16 23.73 3.63
C ILE A 127 25.39 25.20 4.01
N PRO A 128 24.70 26.18 3.37
CA PRO A 128 24.75 27.57 3.82
C PRO A 128 24.17 27.76 5.22
N GLU A 129 24.64 28.76 5.94
CA GLU A 129 24.10 29.13 7.24
C GLU A 129 22.59 29.45 7.16
N GLY A 130 21.80 28.78 7.99
CA GLY A 130 20.33 28.93 8.04
C GLY A 130 19.56 28.05 7.08
N ALA A 131 20.21 27.27 6.20
CA ALA A 131 19.53 26.35 5.30
C ALA A 131 19.21 25.02 6.01
N ASN A 132 17.97 24.58 5.90
CA ASN A 132 17.48 23.28 6.39
C ASN A 132 16.49 22.61 5.42
N ALA A 133 16.29 23.21 4.26
CA ALA A 133 15.49 22.63 3.19
C ALA A 133 16.04 23.00 1.81
N LEU A 134 15.66 22.20 0.81
CA LEU A 134 15.80 22.49 -0.60
C LEU A 134 14.44 22.93 -1.13
N LEU A 135 14.40 23.96 -1.96
CA LEU A 135 13.18 24.45 -2.58
C LEU A 135 13.31 24.34 -4.09
N LEU A 136 12.44 23.54 -4.72
CA LEU A 136 12.50 23.17 -6.12
C LEU A 136 11.42 23.92 -6.90
N TYR A 137 11.82 24.56 -8.01
CA TYR A 137 10.91 25.25 -8.92
C TYR A 137 11.01 24.68 -10.33
N PRO A 138 9.92 24.18 -10.90
CA PRO A 138 9.84 24.00 -12.34
C PRO A 138 10.04 25.32 -13.08
N ALA A 139 10.81 25.30 -14.15
CA ALA A 139 11.16 26.48 -14.94
C ALA A 139 11.13 26.18 -16.44
N ASN A 140 10.75 27.16 -17.23
CA ASN A 140 10.85 27.15 -18.69
C ASN A 140 11.44 28.49 -19.19
N SER A 141 11.38 28.73 -20.50
CA SER A 141 11.88 29.99 -21.12
C SER A 141 11.18 31.25 -20.59
N GLU A 142 9.97 31.14 -20.06
CA GLU A 142 9.14 32.26 -19.58
C GLU A 142 9.37 32.58 -18.10
N GLY A 143 9.96 31.64 -17.32
CA GLY A 143 10.28 31.84 -15.92
C GLY A 143 10.05 30.63 -15.01
N LEU A 144 10.01 30.91 -13.72
CA LEU A 144 9.77 29.93 -12.66
C LEU A 144 8.27 29.76 -12.41
N ALA A 145 7.86 28.56 -11.97
CA ALA A 145 6.54 28.34 -11.40
C ALA A 145 6.30 29.31 -10.22
N LEU A 146 5.02 29.63 -9.97
CA LEU A 146 4.64 30.56 -8.90
C LEU A 146 4.91 29.95 -7.49
N HIS A 147 4.83 28.64 -7.38
CA HIS A 147 5.07 27.89 -6.15
C HIS A 147 6.14 26.83 -6.40
N GLY A 148 6.98 26.60 -5.43
CA GLY A 148 7.98 25.52 -5.42
C GLY A 148 7.58 24.40 -4.49
N SER A 149 8.26 23.25 -4.62
CA SER A 149 8.17 22.14 -3.70
C SER A 149 9.32 22.17 -2.70
N LEU A 150 9.00 22.10 -1.41
CA LEU A 150 9.97 22.13 -0.33
C LEU A 150 10.38 20.70 0.05
N ILE A 151 11.69 20.46 0.11
CA ILE A 151 12.26 19.22 0.62
C ILE A 151 13.08 19.56 1.87
N PRO A 152 12.58 19.30 3.08
CA PRO A 152 13.39 19.42 4.26
C PRO A 152 14.52 18.38 4.25
N PHE A 153 15.66 18.73 4.80
CA PHE A 153 16.75 17.80 5.00
C PHE A 153 17.32 17.92 6.40
N HIS A 154 17.89 16.82 6.87
CA HIS A 154 18.60 16.79 8.13
C HIS A 154 20.09 16.63 7.83
N ASP A 155 20.91 17.52 8.40
CA ASP A 155 22.37 17.44 8.31
C ASP A 155 22.84 16.22 9.12
N PHE A 156 23.06 15.12 8.42
CA PHE A 156 23.37 13.81 9.01
C PHE A 156 24.82 13.75 9.48
N ILE A 157 25.03 13.54 10.77
CA ILE A 157 26.39 13.38 11.31
C ILE A 157 26.69 11.96 11.82
N GLY A 158 25.87 11.00 11.48
CA GLY A 158 26.03 9.61 11.86
C GLY A 158 24.76 9.04 12.51
N ASN A 159 24.85 7.83 13.01
CA ASN A 159 23.76 7.16 13.69
C ASN A 159 23.91 7.23 15.21
N ALA A 160 22.82 7.44 15.92
CA ALA A 160 22.69 7.11 17.33
C ALA A 160 22.05 5.73 17.48
N LEU A 161 22.41 5.02 18.55
CA LEU A 161 21.83 3.72 18.88
C LEU A 161 20.93 3.89 20.09
N LEU A 162 19.62 3.79 19.87
CA LEU A 162 18.63 3.80 20.93
C LEU A 162 18.51 2.44 21.61
N SER A 163 17.89 2.43 22.79
CA SER A 163 17.36 1.22 23.38
C SER A 163 16.27 0.64 22.47
N GLY A 164 16.24 -0.67 22.34
CA GLY A 164 15.41 -1.34 21.35
C GLY A 164 13.90 -1.30 21.62
N PRO A 165 13.14 -2.19 20.98
CA PRO A 165 11.68 -2.19 21.09
C PRO A 165 11.22 -2.36 22.53
N GLY A 166 10.07 -1.76 22.86
CA GLY A 166 9.42 -1.90 24.16
C GLY A 166 8.54 -3.14 24.23
N GLY A 167 7.77 -3.37 23.16
CA GLY A 167 6.83 -4.48 23.09
C GLY A 167 5.62 -4.31 24.00
N ASN A 168 5.04 -5.44 24.39
CA ASN A 168 3.89 -5.54 25.30
C ASN A 168 3.99 -6.83 26.11
N GLU A 169 2.95 -7.20 26.89
CA GLU A 169 2.96 -8.41 27.69
C GLU A 169 3.06 -9.70 26.89
N ILE A 170 2.72 -9.70 25.59
CA ILE A 170 2.81 -10.87 24.71
C ILE A 170 4.24 -11.04 24.21
N THR A 171 4.86 -9.95 23.72
CA THR A 171 6.21 -10.00 23.13
C THR A 171 7.32 -10.04 24.16
N SER A 172 7.06 -9.66 25.41
CA SER A 172 7.99 -9.72 26.54
C SER A 172 9.31 -8.96 26.34
N TRP A 173 9.35 -7.98 25.43
CA TRP A 173 10.55 -7.18 25.21
C TRP A 173 10.81 -6.20 26.35
N TYR A 174 9.79 -5.57 26.87
CA TYR A 174 9.86 -4.54 27.92
C TYR A 174 11.17 -3.72 27.92
N TYR A 175 11.45 -3.03 28.97
CA TYR A 175 12.67 -2.24 29.16
C TYR A 175 13.81 -3.09 29.76
N GLY A 176 14.51 -3.87 28.97
CA GLY A 176 15.60 -4.71 29.43
C GLY A 176 16.93 -4.42 28.73
N ASP A 177 18.06 -4.73 29.37
CA ASP A 177 19.40 -4.51 28.81
C ASP A 177 19.71 -5.43 27.61
N ALA A 178 18.98 -6.52 27.47
CA ALA A 178 19.16 -7.51 26.39
C ALA A 178 18.43 -7.15 25.10
N ARG A 179 17.74 -6.02 25.03
CA ARG A 179 17.02 -5.61 23.81
C ARG A 179 17.97 -5.30 22.65
N PRO A 180 17.58 -5.63 21.41
CA PRO A 180 18.31 -5.17 20.26
C PRO A 180 18.36 -3.64 20.20
N LYS A 181 19.37 -3.09 19.56
CA LYS A 181 19.50 -1.63 19.41
C LYS A 181 18.83 -1.18 18.11
N ILE A 182 18.33 0.05 18.14
CA ILE A 182 17.71 0.72 17.01
C ILE A 182 18.63 1.82 16.53
N ALA A 183 18.94 1.83 15.23
CA ALA A 183 19.68 2.93 14.63
C ALA A 183 18.72 4.04 14.20
N VAL A 184 19.02 5.27 14.60
CA VAL A 184 18.34 6.49 14.18
C VAL A 184 19.35 7.52 13.75
N GLN A 185 18.96 8.50 12.93
CA GLN A 185 19.86 9.55 12.49
C GLN A 185 20.15 10.53 13.64
N ARG A 186 21.41 10.92 13.77
CA ARG A 186 21.84 12.02 14.62
C ARG A 186 22.13 13.24 13.77
N GLN A 187 21.55 14.37 14.13
CA GLN A 187 21.72 15.65 13.46
C GLN A 187 22.82 16.49 14.14
N ALA A 188 23.37 17.44 13.40
CA ALA A 188 24.39 18.37 13.90
C ALA A 188 23.88 19.27 15.04
N ASN A 189 22.58 19.55 15.11
CA ASN A 189 21.94 20.33 16.18
C ASN A 189 21.74 19.58 17.50
N GLY A 190 22.14 18.30 17.57
CA GLY A 190 22.01 17.43 18.75
C GLY A 190 20.68 16.69 18.85
N LEU A 191 19.80 16.82 17.86
CA LEU A 191 18.58 16.03 17.76
C LEU A 191 18.87 14.64 17.19
N CYS A 192 18.09 13.69 17.62
CA CYS A 192 17.93 12.38 17.02
C CYS A 192 16.57 12.31 16.33
N VAL A 193 16.52 11.67 15.16
CA VAL A 193 15.34 11.57 14.32
C VAL A 193 15.03 10.10 14.08
N PHE A 194 13.76 9.72 14.24
CA PHE A 194 13.27 8.38 13.92
C PHE A 194 13.24 8.15 12.41
N ASP A 195 14.40 8.26 11.83
CA ASP A 195 14.69 7.96 10.44
C ASP A 195 16.08 7.30 10.37
N ASN A 196 16.21 6.14 9.73
CA ASN A 196 17.50 5.50 9.47
C ASN A 196 17.78 5.45 7.97
N GLY A 197 16.93 6.12 7.18
CA GLY A 197 16.96 6.19 5.74
C GLY A 197 16.39 4.98 5.02
N LEU A 198 16.01 3.94 5.74
CA LEU A 198 15.28 2.78 5.24
C LEU A 198 13.84 2.80 5.75
N VAL A 199 13.68 3.31 6.96
CA VAL A 199 12.42 3.42 7.67
C VAL A 199 12.37 4.78 8.36
N SER A 200 11.22 5.42 8.34
CA SER A 200 10.92 6.59 9.18
C SER A 200 9.64 6.37 9.98
N VAL A 201 9.58 6.94 11.18
CA VAL A 201 8.43 6.83 12.08
C VAL A 201 7.97 8.21 12.52
N THR A 202 6.70 8.50 12.28
CA THR A 202 6.03 9.75 12.68
C THR A 202 5.08 9.48 13.85
N ASP A 203 5.13 10.31 14.88
CA ASP A 203 4.12 10.32 15.96
C ASP A 203 2.93 11.19 15.53
N MET A 204 1.79 10.56 15.27
CA MET A 204 0.55 11.26 14.91
C MET A 204 -0.18 11.87 16.11
N ASN A 205 0.31 11.63 17.33
CA ASN A 205 -0.22 12.22 18.57
C ASN A 205 -1.76 12.09 18.68
N ASN A 206 -2.29 10.93 18.35
CA ASN A 206 -3.71 10.61 18.34
C ASN A 206 -4.54 11.50 17.38
N THR A 207 -3.98 11.81 16.20
CA THR A 207 -4.67 12.52 15.13
C THR A 207 -4.68 11.71 13.84
N ARG A 208 -5.45 12.17 12.86
CA ARG A 208 -5.49 11.63 11.52
C ARG A 208 -5.01 12.64 10.51
N ASP A 209 -4.55 12.15 9.38
CA ASP A 209 -4.29 12.98 8.22
C ASP A 209 -5.63 13.50 7.65
N ALA A 210 -5.97 14.73 7.98
CA ALA A 210 -7.27 15.32 7.61
C ALA A 210 -7.42 15.49 6.09
N VAL A 211 -6.33 15.68 5.36
CA VAL A 211 -6.33 15.84 3.90
C VAL A 211 -6.63 14.49 3.25
N TRP A 212 -5.93 13.46 3.69
CA TRP A 212 -6.16 12.09 3.23
C TRP A 212 -7.58 11.60 3.56
N GLU A 213 -8.01 11.76 4.81
CA GLU A 213 -9.35 11.32 5.24
C GLU A 213 -10.46 11.99 4.42
N ALA A 214 -10.28 13.25 4.03
CA ALA A 214 -11.23 13.96 3.16
C ALA A 214 -11.23 13.42 1.71
N SER A 215 -10.13 12.86 1.25
CA SER A 215 -9.96 12.31 -0.10
C SER A 215 -10.15 10.79 -0.18
N ARG A 216 -10.21 10.09 0.94
CA ARG A 216 -10.21 8.61 1.04
C ARG A 216 -11.24 7.90 0.15
N GLY A 217 -12.34 8.55 -0.20
CA GLY A 217 -13.34 8.00 -1.13
C GLY A 217 -13.03 8.23 -2.62
N SER A 218 -11.96 8.94 -2.96
CA SER A 218 -11.61 9.26 -4.35
C SER A 218 -10.90 8.10 -5.08
N GLY A 219 -10.41 7.10 -4.34
CA GLY A 219 -9.60 6.00 -4.88
C GLY A 219 -8.16 6.37 -5.22
N LEU A 220 -7.72 7.61 -4.90
CA LEU A 220 -6.33 8.02 -5.13
C LEU A 220 -5.44 7.63 -3.94
N PRO A 221 -4.14 7.31 -4.17
CA PRO A 221 -3.20 7.07 -3.09
C PRO A 221 -2.91 8.36 -2.32
N ASN A 222 -2.55 8.22 -1.04
CA ASN A 222 -1.92 9.32 -0.31
C ASN A 222 -0.54 9.62 -0.90
N GLN A 223 -0.02 10.80 -0.63
CA GLN A 223 1.32 11.21 -1.02
C GLN A 223 2.18 11.44 0.22
N ALA A 224 3.46 11.10 0.12
CA ALA A 224 4.40 11.38 1.18
C ALA A 224 4.60 12.88 1.36
N ASP A 225 4.45 13.36 2.58
CA ASP A 225 4.67 14.76 2.97
C ASP A 225 5.44 14.80 4.29
N ASP A 226 6.77 14.74 4.20
CA ASP A 226 7.65 14.78 5.38
C ASP A 226 7.69 16.18 6.03
N VAL A 227 7.07 17.20 5.42
CA VAL A 227 6.89 18.53 6.03
C VAL A 227 5.67 18.55 6.94
N ALA A 228 4.54 18.05 6.44
CA ALA A 228 3.31 17.98 7.24
C ALA A 228 3.39 16.89 8.31
N PHE A 229 4.10 15.81 8.04
CA PHE A 229 4.24 14.64 8.90
C PHE A 229 5.72 14.26 9.07
N PRO A 230 6.53 15.08 9.73
CA PRO A 230 7.95 14.83 9.91
C PRO A 230 8.18 13.57 10.77
N PRO A 231 9.30 12.86 10.55
CA PRO A 231 9.74 11.84 11.47
C PRO A 231 9.89 12.40 12.89
N TYR A 232 9.61 11.58 13.89
CA TYR A 232 9.67 12.00 15.29
C TYR A 232 11.10 12.43 15.69
N GLU A 233 11.22 13.59 16.34
CA GLU A 233 12.47 14.18 16.76
C GLU A 233 12.55 14.29 18.30
N PHE A 234 13.76 14.10 18.86
CA PHE A 234 14.03 14.22 20.27
C PHE A 234 15.50 14.57 20.54
N LEU A 235 15.80 15.11 21.72
CA LEU A 235 17.19 15.31 22.13
C LEU A 235 17.86 13.96 22.38
N CYS A 236 18.98 13.68 21.67
CA CYS A 236 19.66 12.37 21.74
C CYS A 236 20.02 11.95 23.18
N ASP A 237 20.31 12.90 24.04
CA ASP A 237 20.70 12.66 25.45
C ASP A 237 19.48 12.42 26.37
N GLU A 238 18.24 12.59 25.86
CA GLU A 238 16.98 12.42 26.58
C GLU A 238 16.15 11.22 26.12
N GLU A 239 16.77 10.31 25.39
CA GLU A 239 16.12 9.15 24.80
C GLU A 239 15.08 8.45 25.69
N PRO A 240 15.41 8.03 26.93
CA PRO A 240 14.46 7.23 27.72
C PRO A 240 13.17 7.98 28.06
N VAL A 241 13.20 9.29 28.10
CA VAL A 241 12.04 10.13 28.48
C VAL A 241 11.10 10.33 27.30
N ASN A 242 11.66 10.46 26.08
CA ASN A 242 10.90 10.86 24.91
C ASN A 242 10.44 9.67 24.05
N THR A 243 11.14 8.52 24.10
CA THR A 243 10.86 7.39 23.22
C THR A 243 10.10 6.26 23.90
N PHE A 244 10.12 6.17 25.22
CA PHE A 244 9.36 5.17 25.98
C PHE A 244 8.01 5.73 26.43
N ARG A 245 7.14 5.97 25.48
CA ARG A 245 5.78 6.38 25.77
C ARG A 245 4.93 5.15 26.02
N GLU A 246 4.54 4.97 27.26
CA GLU A 246 3.62 3.91 27.66
C GLU A 246 2.18 4.28 27.27
N ILE A 247 1.46 3.32 26.73
CA ILE A 247 0.04 3.41 26.46
C ILE A 247 -0.64 2.37 27.33
N SER A 248 -1.60 2.80 28.13
CA SER A 248 -2.45 1.89 28.89
C SER A 248 -3.90 2.22 28.60
N ASP A 249 -4.70 1.16 28.49
CA ASP A 249 -6.15 1.32 28.45
C ASP A 249 -6.78 1.34 29.86
N GLU A 250 -8.11 1.51 29.93
CA GLU A 250 -8.86 1.54 31.19
C GLU A 250 -8.88 0.18 31.93
N VAL A 251 -8.48 -0.90 31.28
CA VAL A 251 -8.40 -2.27 31.85
C VAL A 251 -6.98 -2.68 32.19
N GLY A 252 -5.98 -1.82 31.96
CA GLY A 252 -4.59 -2.05 32.36
C GLY A 252 -3.77 -2.85 31.36
N ILE A 253 -4.10 -2.81 30.09
CA ILE A 253 -3.27 -3.33 28.99
C ILE A 253 -2.21 -2.31 28.64
N TRP A 254 -0.97 -2.73 28.54
CA TRP A 254 0.18 -1.86 28.37
C TRP A 254 0.93 -2.16 27.08
N THR A 255 1.21 -1.10 26.30
CA THR A 255 2.21 -1.11 25.26
C THR A 255 3.34 -0.16 25.65
N TYR A 256 4.56 -0.65 25.54
CA TYR A 256 5.76 0.06 25.93
C TYR A 256 6.51 0.55 24.70
N SER A 257 6.50 1.85 24.43
CA SER A 257 7.37 2.42 23.41
C SER A 257 7.00 2.07 21.95
N THR A 258 5.78 2.39 21.54
CA THR A 258 5.28 2.15 20.16
C THR A 258 6.18 2.76 19.08
N LEU A 259 6.80 3.94 19.32
CA LEU A 259 7.76 4.55 18.39
C LEU A 259 8.97 3.65 18.14
N ASN A 260 9.56 3.10 19.23
CA ASN A 260 10.71 2.20 19.13
C ASN A 260 10.33 0.89 18.45
N ASP A 261 9.14 0.36 18.75
CA ASP A 261 8.62 -0.87 18.14
C ASP A 261 8.48 -0.70 16.62
N ALA A 262 7.83 0.38 16.19
CA ALA A 262 7.66 0.68 14.77
C ALA A 262 8.99 0.84 14.05
N MET A 263 9.96 1.55 14.64
CA MET A 263 11.27 1.76 14.04
C MET A 263 12.05 0.44 13.92
N PHE A 264 12.02 -0.36 14.97
CA PHE A 264 12.70 -1.65 14.99
C PHE A 264 12.05 -2.65 14.03
N TYR A 265 10.76 -2.89 14.17
CA TYR A 265 10.04 -3.84 13.33
C TYR A 265 9.97 -3.39 11.87
N GLY A 266 9.85 -2.08 11.61
CA GLY A 266 9.95 -1.55 10.25
C GLY A 266 11.28 -1.89 9.59
N THR A 267 12.39 -1.85 10.34
CA THR A 267 13.71 -2.24 9.84
C THR A 267 13.77 -3.75 9.55
N VAL A 268 13.23 -4.59 10.44
CA VAL A 268 13.13 -6.04 10.21
C VAL A 268 12.31 -6.35 8.96
N VAL A 269 11.20 -5.64 8.77
CA VAL A 269 10.33 -5.78 7.59
C VAL A 269 11.06 -5.35 6.32
N TYR A 270 11.79 -4.23 6.36
CA TYR A 270 12.61 -3.78 5.24
C TYR A 270 13.63 -4.85 4.83
N ASP A 271 14.39 -5.39 5.80
CA ASP A 271 15.40 -6.41 5.56
C ASP A 271 14.79 -7.71 5.04
N THR A 272 13.62 -8.09 5.55
CA THR A 272 12.88 -9.27 5.09
C THR A 272 12.51 -9.13 3.61
N PHE A 273 11.88 -8.05 3.21
CA PHE A 273 11.52 -7.84 1.81
C PHE A 273 12.75 -7.69 0.93
N LEU A 274 13.78 -6.95 1.35
CA LEU A 274 15.03 -6.82 0.61
C LEU A 274 15.66 -8.19 0.31
N LYS A 275 15.65 -9.10 1.29
CA LYS A 275 16.17 -10.48 1.14
C LYS A 275 15.45 -11.23 0.02
N TYR A 276 14.11 -11.13 -0.05
CA TYR A 276 13.30 -11.93 -0.98
C TYR A 276 13.05 -11.25 -2.32
N LEU A 277 12.96 -9.94 -2.36
CA LEU A 277 12.83 -9.18 -3.61
C LEU A 277 14.17 -9.06 -4.35
N GLY A 278 15.29 -8.98 -3.59
CA GLY A 278 16.61 -8.64 -4.12
C GLY A 278 16.79 -7.14 -4.38
N GLU A 279 15.83 -6.32 -3.99
CA GLU A 279 15.77 -4.87 -4.15
C GLU A 279 14.95 -4.26 -2.99
N PRO A 280 15.01 -2.93 -2.74
CA PRO A 280 14.20 -2.28 -1.71
C PRO A 280 12.71 -2.57 -1.85
N PRO A 281 11.95 -2.70 -0.74
CA PRO A 281 10.51 -3.04 -0.78
C PRO A 281 9.66 -1.98 -1.47
N LEU A 282 10.00 -0.72 -1.32
CA LEU A 282 9.31 0.43 -1.90
C LEU A 282 10.31 1.27 -2.69
N GLU A 283 9.83 2.20 -3.52
CA GLU A 283 10.68 3.11 -4.29
C GLU A 283 11.48 4.06 -3.41
N ASP A 284 10.94 4.38 -2.24
CA ASP A 284 11.59 5.18 -1.20
C ASP A 284 11.58 4.39 0.12
N LYS A 285 11.87 5.06 1.23
CA LYS A 285 11.85 4.47 2.57
C LYS A 285 10.45 4.01 2.99
N ILE A 286 10.38 3.05 3.90
CA ILE A 286 9.12 2.71 4.57
C ILE A 286 8.75 3.84 5.53
N ARG A 287 7.55 4.41 5.38
CA ARG A 287 7.00 5.42 6.28
C ARG A 287 5.94 4.82 7.17
N LEU A 288 6.15 4.89 8.48
CA LEU A 288 5.23 4.40 9.50
C LEU A 288 4.67 5.57 10.30
N ARG A 289 3.37 5.58 10.52
CA ARG A 289 2.70 6.52 11.42
C ARG A 289 2.13 5.75 12.60
N VAL A 290 2.54 6.08 13.80
CA VAL A 290 2.02 5.50 15.04
C VAL A 290 1.17 6.51 15.80
N HIS A 291 0.41 6.04 16.79
CA HIS A 291 -0.60 6.86 17.48
C HIS A 291 -1.56 7.52 16.47
N TYR A 292 -1.91 6.77 15.41
CA TYR A 292 -2.80 7.24 14.35
C TYR A 292 -4.25 7.07 14.76
N GLY A 293 -5.09 8.07 14.48
CA GLY A 293 -6.49 8.05 14.85
C GLY A 293 -6.77 8.70 16.21
N ASN A 294 -7.81 8.29 16.88
CA ASN A 294 -8.05 8.69 18.27
C ASN A 294 -7.50 7.60 19.21
N GLN A 295 -7.38 7.92 20.50
CA GLN A 295 -6.79 7.02 21.50
C GLN A 295 -7.56 5.69 21.73
N PHE A 296 -8.71 5.49 21.08
CA PHE A 296 -9.51 4.28 21.16
C PHE A 296 -9.72 3.67 19.76
N ASP A 297 -8.84 3.96 18.83
CA ASP A 297 -8.90 3.46 17.48
C ASP A 297 -8.15 2.13 17.36
N THR A 298 -8.63 1.26 16.49
CA THR A 298 -8.01 -0.03 16.16
C THR A 298 -7.67 -0.10 14.67
N SER A 299 -7.57 1.06 14.01
CA SER A 299 -7.29 1.15 12.59
C SER A 299 -5.86 0.77 12.29
N VAL A 300 -5.69 -0.05 11.28
CA VAL A 300 -4.43 -0.35 10.61
C VAL A 300 -4.68 -0.25 9.13
N ASN A 301 -3.85 0.48 8.40
CA ASN A 301 -4.02 0.55 6.95
C ASN A 301 -2.78 1.08 6.23
N TRP A 302 -2.59 0.62 5.01
CA TRP A 302 -1.74 1.23 4.00
C TRP A 302 -2.54 2.27 3.20
N ASP A 303 -2.06 3.50 3.09
CA ASP A 303 -2.79 4.59 2.41
C ASP A 303 -2.20 4.99 1.05
N GLY A 304 -1.16 4.32 0.61
CA GLY A 304 -0.42 4.61 -0.63
C GLY A 304 0.97 5.15 -0.37
N ALA A 305 1.19 5.85 0.75
CA ALA A 305 2.47 6.43 1.13
C ALA A 305 2.93 6.00 2.53
N TYR A 306 1.99 5.72 3.42
CA TYR A 306 2.24 5.40 4.81
C TYR A 306 1.53 4.14 5.25
N ALA A 307 2.15 3.37 6.13
CA ALA A 307 1.47 2.39 6.96
C ALA A 307 1.08 3.05 8.29
N ASN A 308 -0.21 3.06 8.62
CA ASN A 308 -0.80 3.76 9.74
C ASN A 308 -1.22 2.78 10.83
N PHE A 309 -0.87 3.06 12.09
CA PHE A 309 -1.11 2.19 13.24
C PHE A 309 -1.70 2.97 14.41
N SER A 310 -2.87 2.56 14.86
CA SER A 310 -3.51 3.11 16.05
C SER A 310 -3.05 2.40 17.34
N ASP A 311 -3.45 2.96 18.48
CA ASP A 311 -3.00 2.52 19.80
C ASP A 311 -3.73 1.29 20.35
N GLY A 312 -4.77 0.83 19.66
CA GLY A 312 -5.63 -0.23 20.13
C GLY A 312 -6.73 0.27 21.07
N TYR A 313 -7.70 -0.59 21.36
CA TYR A 313 -8.83 -0.30 22.26
C TYR A 313 -9.28 -1.57 22.97
N LEU A 314 -9.63 -1.48 24.26
CA LEU A 314 -10.14 -2.56 25.11
C LEU A 314 -9.46 -3.91 24.83
N PHE A 315 -8.64 -4.43 25.64
CA PHE A 315 -7.96 -5.73 25.48
C PHE A 315 -7.03 -5.84 24.24
N GLN A 316 -6.73 -4.73 23.57
CA GLN A 316 -5.83 -4.68 22.42
C GLN A 316 -4.63 -3.80 22.71
N TYR A 317 -3.45 -4.29 22.32
CA TYR A 317 -2.21 -3.52 22.35
C TYR A 317 -2.10 -2.62 21.13
N SER A 318 -1.07 -1.78 21.09
CA SER A 318 -0.76 -1.00 19.91
C SER A 318 -0.70 -1.90 18.67
N MET A 319 -1.28 -1.40 17.57
CA MET A 319 -1.35 -2.11 16.30
C MET A 319 0.00 -2.18 15.57
N ALA A 320 1.06 -1.49 16.05
CA ALA A 320 2.39 -1.49 15.46
C ALA A 320 3.20 -2.74 15.84
N SER A 321 2.64 -3.94 15.65
CA SER A 321 3.32 -5.23 15.81
C SER A 321 4.10 -5.60 14.55
N LEU A 322 5.06 -6.54 14.69
CA LEU A 322 5.90 -6.95 13.56
C LEU A 322 5.09 -7.48 12.37
N ASP A 323 4.12 -8.35 12.65
CA ASP A 323 3.27 -8.93 11.62
C ASP A 323 2.31 -7.92 10.98
N SER A 324 1.77 -6.98 11.77
CA SER A 324 0.93 -5.89 11.24
C SER A 324 1.73 -4.93 10.36
N ILE A 325 2.94 -4.56 10.76
CA ILE A 325 3.81 -3.70 9.94
C ILE A 325 4.17 -4.41 8.63
N ALA A 326 4.51 -5.69 8.68
CA ALA A 326 4.82 -6.46 7.47
C ALA A 326 3.59 -6.59 6.55
N HIS A 327 2.40 -6.76 7.12
CA HIS A 327 1.14 -6.82 6.38
C HIS A 327 0.88 -5.52 5.61
N GLU A 328 0.93 -4.38 6.29
CA GLU A 328 0.64 -3.09 5.65
C GLU A 328 1.71 -2.71 4.61
N VAL A 329 2.98 -2.96 4.90
CA VAL A 329 4.05 -2.75 3.92
C VAL A 329 3.91 -3.68 2.71
N ALA A 330 3.41 -4.92 2.91
CA ALA A 330 3.14 -5.85 1.82
C ALA A 330 2.12 -5.32 0.80
N HIS A 331 1.13 -4.52 1.22
CA HIS A 331 0.24 -3.82 0.29
C HIS A 331 1.01 -2.89 -0.63
N GLY A 332 1.93 -2.09 -0.09
CA GLY A 332 2.80 -1.23 -0.89
C GLY A 332 3.73 -2.02 -1.82
N VAL A 333 4.27 -3.14 -1.34
CA VAL A 333 5.09 -4.05 -2.17
C VAL A 333 4.28 -4.61 -3.33
N LEU A 334 3.07 -5.13 -3.08
CA LEU A 334 2.20 -5.66 -4.15
C LEU A 334 1.87 -4.61 -5.20
N ILE A 335 1.54 -3.39 -4.78
CA ILE A 335 1.26 -2.27 -5.69
C ILE A 335 2.47 -1.99 -6.60
N ARG A 336 3.68 -2.12 -6.08
CA ARG A 336 4.91 -1.87 -6.83
C ARG A 336 5.31 -3.02 -7.77
N VAL A 337 5.14 -4.27 -7.34
CA VAL A 337 5.71 -5.43 -8.06
C VAL A 337 4.70 -6.23 -8.87
N SER A 338 3.41 -5.92 -8.75
CA SER A 338 2.32 -6.63 -9.44
C SER A 338 1.32 -5.65 -10.06
N GLU A 339 0.37 -6.17 -10.83
CA GLU A 339 -0.76 -5.40 -11.36
C GLU A 339 -1.95 -5.32 -10.37
N LEU A 340 -1.72 -5.66 -9.09
CA LEU A 340 -2.70 -5.54 -8.01
C LEU A 340 -2.68 -4.11 -7.40
N ASN A 341 -2.82 -3.09 -8.24
CA ASN A 341 -2.84 -1.70 -7.79
C ASN A 341 -4.27 -1.23 -7.52
N ALA A 342 -4.66 -1.21 -6.22
CA ALA A 342 -5.98 -0.80 -5.77
C ALA A 342 -6.29 0.70 -5.98
N PHE A 343 -5.27 1.51 -6.23
CA PHE A 343 -5.43 2.95 -6.49
C PHE A 343 -5.61 3.28 -7.97
N GLU A 344 -5.11 2.44 -8.86
CA GLU A 344 -5.25 2.65 -10.30
C GLU A 344 -6.46 1.96 -10.89
N ARG A 345 -6.88 0.83 -10.30
CA ARG A 345 -7.95 -0.03 -10.83
C ARG A 345 -8.86 -0.53 -9.71
N GLU A 346 -10.12 -0.74 -10.04
CA GLU A 346 -11.01 -1.46 -9.14
C GLU A 346 -10.60 -2.94 -9.10
N LEU A 347 -10.21 -3.42 -7.92
CA LEU A 347 -9.87 -4.82 -7.71
C LEU A 347 -11.13 -5.66 -7.54
N SER A 348 -11.14 -6.84 -8.15
CA SER A 348 -12.16 -7.87 -7.85
C SER A 348 -12.09 -8.28 -6.38
N THR A 349 -13.14 -8.91 -5.88
CA THR A 349 -13.16 -9.46 -4.52
C THR A 349 -12.03 -10.48 -4.31
N ASP A 350 -11.71 -11.29 -5.32
CA ASP A 350 -10.61 -12.25 -5.27
C ASP A 350 -9.24 -11.56 -5.25
N ALA A 351 -9.04 -10.55 -6.08
CA ALA A 351 -7.82 -9.75 -6.08
C ALA A 351 -7.58 -9.05 -4.73
N ARG A 352 -8.64 -8.56 -4.08
CA ARG A 352 -8.57 -8.04 -2.69
C ARG A 352 -8.23 -9.15 -1.70
N THR A 353 -8.78 -10.36 -1.88
CA THR A 353 -8.40 -11.54 -1.07
C THR A 353 -6.91 -11.87 -1.21
N LEU A 354 -6.35 -11.78 -2.43
CA LEU A 354 -4.92 -11.99 -2.67
C LEU A 354 -4.07 -10.94 -1.96
N HIS A 355 -4.49 -9.68 -1.95
CA HIS A 355 -3.83 -8.60 -1.22
C HIS A 355 -3.72 -8.90 0.27
N GLU A 356 -4.83 -9.25 0.91
CA GLU A 356 -4.88 -9.56 2.33
C GLU A 356 -4.13 -10.85 2.68
N ALA A 357 -4.28 -11.88 1.85
CA ALA A 357 -3.58 -13.15 2.07
C ALA A 357 -2.06 -12.98 1.98
N PHE A 358 -1.57 -12.17 1.03
CA PHE A 358 -0.15 -11.88 0.90
C PHE A 358 0.37 -11.04 2.07
N GLY A 359 -0.44 -10.11 2.58
CA GLY A 359 -0.16 -9.37 3.80
C GLY A 359 0.06 -10.29 4.99
N ASP A 360 -0.89 -11.20 5.26
CA ASP A 360 -0.78 -12.19 6.34
C ASP A 360 0.43 -13.11 6.19
N ILE A 361 0.67 -13.61 5.00
CA ILE A 361 1.83 -14.46 4.67
C ILE A 361 3.14 -13.69 4.91
N SER A 362 3.20 -12.41 4.53
CA SER A 362 4.37 -11.57 4.76
C SER A 362 4.59 -11.26 6.24
N GLY A 363 3.51 -11.11 7.02
CA GLY A 363 3.57 -10.98 8.47
C GLY A 363 4.21 -12.20 9.13
N VAL A 364 3.77 -13.40 8.74
CA VAL A 364 4.35 -14.68 9.18
C VAL A 364 5.82 -14.80 8.76
N MET A 365 6.14 -14.37 7.53
CA MET A 365 7.51 -14.40 7.03
C MET A 365 8.45 -13.48 7.80
N ALA A 366 8.01 -12.27 8.13
CA ALA A 366 8.79 -11.32 8.93
C ALA A 366 9.04 -11.86 10.34
N LYS A 367 8.05 -12.49 10.96
CA LYS A 367 8.21 -13.17 12.27
C LYS A 367 9.22 -14.31 12.20
N TYR A 368 9.21 -15.10 11.13
CA TYR A 368 10.16 -16.17 10.90
C TYR A 368 11.59 -15.65 10.77
N GLU A 369 11.82 -14.61 9.96
CA GLU A 369 13.14 -13.99 9.77
C GLU A 369 13.66 -13.39 11.07
N PHE A 370 12.80 -12.78 11.86
CA PHE A 370 13.17 -12.19 13.14
C PHE A 370 13.49 -13.23 14.21
N SER A 371 12.63 -14.24 14.38
CA SER A 371 12.79 -15.27 15.42
C SER A 371 13.73 -16.41 15.02
N GLY A 372 13.92 -16.58 13.73
CA GLY A 372 14.78 -17.60 13.16
C GLY A 372 14.25 -19.03 13.21
N HIS A 373 13.10 -19.33 13.81
CA HIS A 373 12.76 -20.76 13.97
C HIS A 373 11.33 -21.13 14.30
N SER A 374 10.51 -20.32 14.96
CA SER A 374 9.19 -20.78 15.34
C SER A 374 8.13 -19.80 14.87
N ASN A 375 7.43 -20.26 13.90
CA ASN A 375 6.26 -19.60 13.46
C ASN A 375 5.05 -20.23 14.11
N ASN A 376 4.26 -19.46 14.84
CA ASN A 376 3.03 -19.95 15.43
C ASN A 376 1.84 -19.90 14.45
N TRP A 377 2.09 -19.48 13.20
CA TRP A 377 1.09 -19.36 12.13
C TRP A 377 -0.09 -18.44 12.46
N ILE A 378 0.10 -17.52 13.39
CA ILE A 378 -0.92 -16.61 13.85
C ILE A 378 -0.54 -15.17 13.43
N HIS A 379 -1.42 -14.52 12.69
CA HIS A 379 -1.34 -13.10 12.40
C HIS A 379 -2.21 -12.31 13.40
N GLY A 380 -1.74 -11.18 13.90
CA GLY A 380 -2.45 -10.27 14.79
C GLY A 380 -2.41 -10.67 16.28
N GLU A 381 -1.68 -11.74 16.65
CA GLU A 381 -1.59 -12.18 18.05
C GLU A 381 -0.95 -11.13 18.95
N GLU A 382 0.10 -10.48 18.47
CA GLU A 382 0.88 -9.51 19.27
C GLU A 382 0.12 -8.24 19.62
N SER A 383 -0.83 -7.85 18.77
CA SER A 383 -1.72 -6.71 19.01
C SER A 383 -3.00 -7.12 19.76
N SER A 384 -3.26 -8.41 19.94
CA SER A 384 -4.56 -8.95 20.41
C SER A 384 -5.76 -8.44 19.60
N GLY A 385 -5.51 -8.07 18.33
CA GLY A 385 -6.50 -7.53 17.42
C GLY A 385 -7.28 -8.59 16.65
N TRP A 386 -7.31 -8.46 15.35
CA TRP A 386 -7.93 -9.43 14.45
C TRP A 386 -6.98 -10.60 14.23
N VAL A 387 -7.18 -11.66 15.01
CA VAL A 387 -6.34 -12.86 14.94
C VAL A 387 -6.79 -13.74 13.80
N ARG A 388 -5.86 -14.07 12.90
CA ARG A 388 -6.06 -15.02 11.80
C ARG A 388 -4.99 -16.12 11.87
N ARG A 389 -5.42 -17.36 11.68
CA ARG A 389 -4.52 -18.52 11.67
C ARG A 389 -4.33 -19.00 10.23
N LEU A 390 -3.06 -19.17 9.84
CA LEU A 390 -2.73 -19.66 8.51
C LEU A 390 -2.69 -21.20 8.47
N ASP A 391 -2.45 -21.85 9.61
CA ASP A 391 -2.36 -23.32 9.76
C ASP A 391 -3.72 -24.03 9.83
N GLN A 392 -4.80 -23.28 9.76
CA GLN A 392 -6.16 -23.81 9.70
C GLN A 392 -7.10 -22.84 8.99
N ILE A 393 -8.11 -23.39 8.34
CA ILE A 393 -9.21 -22.57 7.84
C ILE A 393 -10.12 -22.28 9.03
N SER A 394 -10.00 -21.07 9.60
CA SER A 394 -10.74 -20.71 10.80
C SER A 394 -12.17 -20.34 10.46
N THR A 395 -13.13 -20.95 11.16
CA THR A 395 -14.54 -20.55 11.13
C THR A 395 -14.86 -19.48 12.19
N GLU A 396 -13.96 -19.23 13.15
CA GLU A 396 -14.16 -18.29 14.26
C GLU A 396 -14.32 -16.83 13.79
N THR A 397 -13.68 -16.47 12.69
CA THR A 397 -13.80 -15.14 12.08
C THR A 397 -14.89 -15.06 11.00
N GLY A 398 -15.71 -16.11 10.83
CA GLY A 398 -16.67 -16.24 9.77
C GLY A 398 -16.04 -16.54 8.40
N ALA A 399 -14.80 -17.03 8.38
CA ALA A 399 -14.15 -17.51 7.17
C ALA A 399 -14.92 -18.68 6.56
N ILE A 400 -14.95 -18.75 5.22
CA ILE A 400 -15.54 -19.89 4.52
C ILE A 400 -14.63 -21.13 4.70
N PRO A 401 -15.22 -22.32 4.93
CA PRO A 401 -14.44 -23.54 5.16
C PRO A 401 -13.85 -24.13 3.88
N SER A 402 -14.35 -23.77 2.71
CA SER A 402 -13.87 -24.26 1.44
C SER A 402 -14.29 -23.36 0.28
N PHE A 403 -13.67 -23.56 -0.88
CA PHE A 403 -14.05 -22.86 -2.13
C PHE A 403 -15.46 -23.23 -2.62
N LEU A 404 -16.01 -24.35 -2.16
CA LEU A 404 -17.41 -24.72 -2.46
C LEU A 404 -18.41 -23.77 -1.77
N ASP A 405 -18.00 -23.10 -0.71
CA ASP A 405 -18.80 -22.14 0.05
C ASP A 405 -18.49 -20.69 -0.38
N TYR A 406 -17.88 -20.54 -1.55
CA TYR A 406 -17.37 -19.26 -2.06
C TYR A 406 -18.44 -18.15 -2.10
N ASP A 407 -19.65 -18.45 -2.53
CA ASP A 407 -20.74 -17.48 -2.62
C ASP A 407 -21.29 -17.06 -1.24
N GLU A 408 -21.13 -17.87 -0.19
CA GLU A 408 -21.50 -17.51 1.18
C GLU A 408 -20.67 -16.36 1.76
N ALA A 409 -19.46 -16.14 1.21
CA ALA A 409 -18.63 -15.01 1.60
C ALA A 409 -19.18 -13.66 1.12
N GLY A 410 -19.97 -13.65 0.04
CA GLY A 410 -20.43 -12.44 -0.63
C GLY A 410 -19.22 -11.57 -1.03
N ASP A 411 -19.34 -10.26 -0.93
CA ASP A 411 -18.24 -9.32 -1.24
C ASP A 411 -17.20 -9.20 -0.10
N ASN A 412 -17.32 -10.01 0.95
CA ASN A 412 -16.38 -9.96 2.07
C ASN A 412 -15.13 -10.80 1.76
N TYR A 413 -14.13 -10.16 1.20
CA TYR A 413 -12.85 -10.78 0.83
C TYR A 413 -12.07 -11.35 2.02
N TYR A 414 -12.23 -10.81 3.24
CA TYR A 414 -11.59 -11.36 4.45
C TYR A 414 -12.04 -12.80 4.76
N LYS A 415 -13.26 -13.17 4.42
CA LYS A 415 -13.75 -14.52 4.60
C LYS A 415 -13.07 -15.55 3.70
N ARG A 416 -12.41 -15.11 2.63
CA ARG A 416 -11.77 -15.95 1.61
C ARG A 416 -10.26 -16.12 1.80
N ILE A 417 -9.63 -15.37 2.71
CA ILE A 417 -8.17 -15.36 2.90
C ILE A 417 -7.60 -16.76 3.10
N GLY A 418 -8.31 -17.61 3.88
CA GLY A 418 -7.93 -19.01 4.12
C GLY A 418 -7.76 -19.86 2.87
N MET A 419 -8.40 -19.47 1.74
CA MET A 419 -8.25 -20.17 0.46
C MET A 419 -6.84 -20.05 -0.11
N MET A 420 -6.07 -19.04 0.33
CA MET A 420 -4.70 -18.78 -0.11
C MET A 420 -3.68 -19.05 1.01
N THR A 421 -4.00 -18.70 2.26
CA THR A 421 -3.07 -18.83 3.38
C THR A 421 -2.93 -20.25 3.88
N TYR A 422 -4.00 -21.05 3.86
CA TYR A 422 -3.90 -22.44 4.26
C TYR A 422 -3.12 -23.32 3.26
N PRO A 423 -3.30 -23.23 1.93
CA PRO A 423 -2.40 -23.85 0.97
C PRO A 423 -0.95 -23.39 1.12
N PHE A 424 -0.68 -22.12 1.45
CA PHE A 424 0.66 -21.65 1.75
C PHE A 424 1.28 -22.40 2.94
N TYR A 425 0.55 -22.48 4.05
CA TYR A 425 0.98 -23.28 5.21
C TYR A 425 1.28 -24.73 4.80
N TRP A 426 0.36 -25.38 4.08
CA TRP A 426 0.53 -26.76 3.63
C TRP A 426 1.80 -26.95 2.80
N LEU A 427 2.06 -26.05 1.85
CA LEU A 427 3.27 -26.06 1.03
C LEU A 427 4.54 -25.82 1.86
N THR A 428 4.45 -25.00 2.88
CA THR A 428 5.58 -24.76 3.79
C THR A 428 5.99 -26.02 4.55
N GLU A 429 5.03 -26.86 4.92
CA GLU A 429 5.32 -28.16 5.53
C GLU A 429 6.05 -29.13 4.57
N GLN A 430 5.93 -28.93 3.26
CA GLN A 430 6.60 -29.73 2.24
C GLN A 430 7.97 -29.16 1.83
N TRP A 431 8.03 -27.84 1.59
CA TRP A 431 9.17 -27.18 0.93
C TRP A 431 9.99 -26.30 1.88
N GLY A 432 9.47 -26.00 3.05
CA GLY A 432 9.98 -24.96 3.94
C GLY A 432 9.46 -23.56 3.58
N LEU A 433 9.49 -22.69 4.58
CA LEU A 433 8.87 -21.37 4.51
C LEU A 433 9.46 -20.48 3.42
N GLU A 434 10.79 -20.45 3.31
CA GLU A 434 11.47 -19.59 2.30
C GLU A 434 11.11 -19.96 0.86
N ALA A 435 11.06 -21.27 0.55
CA ALA A 435 10.73 -21.73 -0.79
C ALA A 435 9.27 -21.39 -1.15
N SER A 436 8.36 -21.64 -0.22
CA SER A 436 6.94 -21.32 -0.38
C SER A 436 6.70 -19.82 -0.55
N TYR A 437 7.37 -18.99 0.26
CA TYR A 437 7.25 -17.53 0.16
C TYR A 437 7.76 -17.01 -1.19
N LYS A 438 8.91 -17.50 -1.67
CA LYS A 438 9.45 -17.14 -2.99
C LYS A 438 8.49 -17.49 -4.13
N VAL A 439 7.83 -18.64 -4.06
CA VAL A 439 6.84 -19.04 -5.07
C VAL A 439 5.64 -18.09 -5.08
N TYR A 440 5.10 -17.73 -3.91
CA TYR A 440 3.99 -16.79 -3.80
C TYR A 440 4.37 -15.38 -4.26
N LEU A 441 5.54 -14.88 -3.85
CA LEU A 441 6.05 -13.59 -4.27
C LEU A 441 6.28 -13.53 -5.80
N ASN A 442 6.86 -14.59 -6.39
CA ASN A 442 7.04 -14.67 -7.83
C ASN A 442 5.70 -14.77 -8.57
N SER A 443 4.69 -15.41 -7.97
CA SER A 443 3.35 -15.43 -8.53
C SER A 443 2.72 -14.04 -8.55
N ALA A 444 2.87 -13.27 -7.48
CA ALA A 444 2.44 -11.88 -7.43
C ALA A 444 3.11 -11.05 -8.53
N LYS A 445 4.43 -11.18 -8.68
CA LYS A 445 5.23 -10.45 -9.70
C LYS A 445 4.88 -10.82 -11.14
N SER A 446 4.35 -12.02 -11.40
CA SER A 446 4.26 -12.58 -12.75
C SER A 446 2.85 -12.63 -13.32
N CYS A 447 1.84 -12.77 -12.49
CA CYS A 447 0.50 -13.10 -12.98
C CYS A 447 -0.66 -12.63 -12.10
N TRP A 448 -0.44 -11.98 -10.97
CA TRP A 448 -1.55 -11.44 -10.21
C TRP A 448 -1.91 -10.04 -10.68
N GLU A 449 -3.15 -9.91 -11.14
CA GLU A 449 -3.71 -8.71 -11.74
C GLU A 449 -5.02 -8.31 -11.05
N ALA A 450 -5.54 -7.13 -11.37
CA ALA A 450 -6.73 -6.57 -10.74
C ALA A 450 -7.99 -7.44 -10.80
N LEU A 451 -8.09 -8.33 -11.78
CA LEU A 451 -9.23 -9.23 -11.96
C LEU A 451 -8.88 -10.71 -11.72
N THR A 452 -7.66 -11.01 -11.27
CA THR A 452 -7.23 -12.40 -11.03
C THR A 452 -8.15 -13.09 -10.03
N THR A 453 -8.67 -14.24 -10.42
CA THR A 453 -9.45 -15.12 -9.54
C THR A 453 -8.54 -15.96 -8.65
N LEU A 454 -9.08 -16.51 -7.55
CA LEU A 454 -8.32 -17.42 -6.67
C LEU A 454 -7.83 -18.67 -7.41
N VAL A 455 -8.60 -19.15 -8.41
CA VAL A 455 -8.20 -20.29 -9.22
C VAL A 455 -7.01 -19.95 -10.13
N GLU A 456 -7.06 -18.79 -10.80
CA GLU A 456 -5.93 -18.32 -11.63
C GLU A 456 -4.69 -18.04 -10.81
N ALA A 457 -4.85 -17.46 -9.61
CA ALA A 457 -3.74 -17.25 -8.69
C ALA A 457 -3.08 -18.58 -8.27
N ALA A 458 -3.88 -19.60 -7.99
CA ALA A 458 -3.40 -20.93 -7.66
C ALA A 458 -2.71 -21.64 -8.83
N GLU A 459 -3.22 -21.49 -10.05
CA GLU A 459 -2.56 -21.95 -11.28
C GLU A 459 -1.22 -21.25 -11.51
N CYS A 460 -1.16 -19.95 -11.23
CA CYS A 460 0.10 -19.19 -11.27
C CYS A 460 1.11 -19.71 -10.25
N ILE A 461 0.68 -19.99 -9.01
CA ILE A 461 1.53 -20.59 -7.96
C ILE A 461 2.09 -21.94 -8.45
N LYS A 462 1.26 -22.77 -9.09
CA LYS A 462 1.71 -24.03 -9.69
C LYS A 462 2.76 -23.81 -10.77
N GLN A 463 2.55 -22.82 -11.64
CA GLN A 463 3.53 -22.48 -12.68
C GLN A 463 4.85 -21.97 -12.08
N GLN A 464 4.81 -21.13 -11.06
CA GLN A 464 6.01 -20.62 -10.39
C GLN A 464 6.73 -21.70 -9.58
N ALA A 465 6.01 -22.67 -9.00
CA ALA A 465 6.60 -23.86 -8.41
C ALA A 465 7.39 -24.67 -9.45
N LYS A 466 6.83 -24.86 -10.65
CA LYS A 466 7.53 -25.51 -11.76
C LYS A 466 8.80 -24.75 -12.18
N VAL A 467 8.76 -23.42 -12.24
CA VAL A 467 9.94 -22.57 -12.53
C VAL A 467 11.00 -22.72 -11.46
N ALA A 468 10.59 -22.88 -10.20
CA ALA A 468 11.47 -23.09 -9.05
C ALA A 468 11.94 -24.55 -8.91
N GLU A 469 11.62 -25.43 -9.86
CA GLU A 469 11.92 -26.88 -9.84
C GLU A 469 11.34 -27.60 -8.59
N LEU A 470 10.19 -27.10 -8.08
CA LEU A 470 9.45 -27.71 -6.98
C LEU A 470 8.31 -28.58 -7.50
N PRO A 471 7.89 -29.62 -6.75
CA PRO A 471 6.83 -30.54 -7.18
C PRO A 471 5.49 -29.82 -7.38
N THR A 472 4.99 -29.79 -8.61
CA THR A 472 3.68 -29.18 -8.93
C THR A 472 2.50 -29.97 -8.35
N GLU A 473 2.66 -31.25 -8.13
CA GLU A 473 1.70 -32.12 -7.44
C GLU A 473 1.44 -31.68 -6.00
N ASP A 474 2.42 -31.09 -5.33
CA ASP A 474 2.24 -30.53 -3.98
C ASP A 474 1.31 -29.33 -4.01
N VAL A 475 1.42 -28.46 -5.05
CA VAL A 475 0.50 -27.32 -5.22
C VAL A 475 -0.93 -27.83 -5.45
N ILE A 476 -1.10 -28.82 -6.31
CA ILE A 476 -2.40 -29.45 -6.57
C ILE A 476 -2.98 -30.01 -5.29
N ALA A 477 -2.18 -30.72 -4.50
CA ALA A 477 -2.59 -31.30 -3.23
C ALA A 477 -2.96 -30.22 -2.20
N ALA A 478 -2.17 -29.14 -2.09
CA ALA A 478 -2.42 -28.01 -1.20
C ALA A 478 -3.77 -27.34 -1.50
N PHE A 479 -4.01 -26.96 -2.75
CA PHE A 479 -5.25 -26.27 -3.13
C PHE A 479 -6.48 -27.19 -3.12
N LYS A 480 -6.29 -28.49 -3.28
CA LYS A 480 -7.36 -29.49 -3.08
C LYS A 480 -7.88 -29.49 -1.64
N THR A 481 -7.07 -29.15 -0.65
CA THR A 481 -7.51 -29.07 0.77
C THR A 481 -8.62 -28.03 0.96
N VAL A 482 -8.55 -26.93 0.23
CA VAL A 482 -9.54 -25.84 0.22
C VAL A 482 -10.56 -25.98 -0.93
N LYS A 483 -10.58 -27.13 -1.62
CA LYS A 483 -11.49 -27.47 -2.72
C LYS A 483 -11.30 -26.62 -3.99
N ILE A 484 -10.19 -25.90 -4.11
CA ILE A 484 -9.78 -25.33 -5.41
C ILE A 484 -9.16 -26.45 -6.24
N LYS A 485 -9.69 -26.65 -7.41
CA LYS A 485 -9.28 -27.70 -8.36
C LYS A 485 -8.36 -27.07 -9.40
N LEU A 486 -7.14 -27.58 -9.51
CA LEU A 486 -6.15 -27.09 -10.49
C LEU A 486 -6.09 -28.01 -11.70
N PHE A 487 -5.77 -27.40 -12.84
CA PHE A 487 -5.65 -28.12 -14.10
C PHE A 487 -4.42 -29.04 -14.10
N GLU A 488 -4.61 -30.32 -14.33
CA GLU A 488 -3.53 -31.32 -14.43
C GLU A 488 -3.25 -31.68 -15.88
N VAL A 489 -4.11 -32.48 -16.46
CA VAL A 489 -4.10 -32.92 -17.86
C VAL A 489 -5.54 -33.30 -18.23
N GLY A 490 -5.92 -33.09 -19.48
CA GLY A 490 -7.27 -33.38 -19.94
C GLY A 490 -8.16 -32.14 -19.91
N VAL A 491 -9.28 -32.17 -19.21
CA VAL A 491 -10.22 -31.07 -19.07
C VAL A 491 -10.48 -30.76 -17.58
N LEU A 492 -10.56 -29.49 -17.25
CA LEU A 492 -11.00 -28.98 -15.96
C LEU A 492 -12.23 -28.12 -16.18
N SER A 493 -13.37 -28.55 -15.61
CA SER A 493 -14.62 -27.81 -15.66
C SER A 493 -14.61 -26.66 -14.67
N HIS A 494 -14.99 -25.48 -15.12
CA HIS A 494 -15.19 -24.30 -14.28
C HIS A 494 -16.20 -23.35 -14.94
N PHE A 495 -16.90 -22.54 -14.14
CA PHE A 495 -17.80 -21.52 -14.67
C PHE A 495 -17.88 -20.28 -13.78
N ILE A 496 -18.23 -19.16 -14.40
CA ILE A 496 -18.56 -17.89 -13.75
C ILE A 496 -20.09 -17.72 -13.83
N SER A 497 -20.69 -17.15 -12.78
CA SER A 497 -22.10 -16.79 -12.74
C SER A 497 -22.27 -15.33 -12.34
N GLU A 498 -23.14 -14.62 -13.05
CA GLU A 498 -23.48 -13.22 -12.81
C GLU A 498 -24.97 -13.10 -12.54
N PRO A 499 -25.41 -13.10 -11.25
CA PRO A 499 -26.80 -12.94 -10.88
C PRO A 499 -27.29 -11.50 -11.08
N ASP A 500 -28.45 -11.35 -11.75
CA ASP A 500 -29.19 -10.09 -11.89
C ASP A 500 -30.66 -10.30 -11.50
N GLY A 501 -30.95 -10.27 -10.20
CA GLY A 501 -32.25 -10.66 -9.67
C GLY A 501 -32.47 -12.17 -9.81
N LEU A 502 -33.58 -12.58 -10.44
CA LEU A 502 -33.88 -13.99 -10.75
C LEU A 502 -33.19 -14.49 -12.01
N ARG A 503 -32.55 -13.61 -12.77
CA ARG A 503 -31.79 -13.95 -13.98
C ARG A 503 -30.32 -14.16 -13.61
N VAL A 504 -29.70 -15.19 -14.15
CA VAL A 504 -28.28 -15.45 -14.01
C VAL A 504 -27.68 -15.71 -15.39
N THR A 505 -26.60 -14.99 -15.70
CA THR A 505 -25.77 -15.29 -16.87
C THR A 505 -24.64 -16.21 -16.43
N PHE A 506 -24.47 -17.32 -17.13
CA PHE A 506 -23.39 -18.27 -16.91
C PHE A 506 -22.39 -18.20 -18.04
N SER A 507 -21.11 -18.26 -17.71
CA SER A 507 -20.02 -18.29 -18.69
C SER A 507 -19.12 -19.49 -18.40
N ASP A 508 -18.85 -20.29 -19.44
CA ASP A 508 -17.86 -21.35 -19.36
C ASP A 508 -16.46 -20.77 -19.18
N ASP A 509 -15.76 -21.21 -18.14
CA ASP A 509 -14.37 -20.87 -17.82
C ASP A 509 -13.52 -22.15 -17.69
N SER A 510 -13.96 -23.22 -18.37
CA SER A 510 -13.28 -24.50 -18.36
C SER A 510 -11.97 -24.44 -19.13
N ARG A 511 -10.97 -25.21 -18.66
CA ARG A 511 -9.65 -25.34 -19.29
C ARG A 511 -9.47 -26.76 -19.83
N SER A 512 -8.87 -26.88 -21.01
CA SER A 512 -8.59 -28.19 -21.62
C SER A 512 -7.26 -28.19 -22.36
N THR A 513 -6.59 -29.34 -22.38
CA THR A 513 -5.43 -29.60 -23.27
C THR A 513 -5.84 -29.74 -24.74
N SER A 514 -7.14 -29.91 -24.98
CA SER A 514 -7.77 -29.85 -26.29
C SER A 514 -8.95 -28.87 -26.25
N HIS A 515 -9.78 -28.77 -27.30
CA HIS A 515 -10.93 -27.88 -27.25
C HIS A 515 -12.12 -28.53 -26.55
N VAL A 516 -12.79 -27.79 -25.64
CA VAL A 516 -14.09 -28.21 -25.11
C VAL A 516 -15.11 -28.20 -26.25
N ARG A 517 -15.84 -29.29 -26.38
CA ARG A 517 -16.81 -29.50 -27.48
C ARG A 517 -18.25 -29.67 -27.03
N ASN A 518 -18.46 -30.07 -25.77
CA ASN A 518 -19.79 -30.28 -25.20
C ASN A 518 -19.86 -29.72 -23.80
N TRP A 519 -20.98 -29.06 -23.51
CA TRP A 519 -21.37 -28.56 -22.21
C TRP A 519 -22.68 -29.21 -21.80
N LEU A 520 -22.86 -29.47 -20.53
CA LEU A 520 -24.13 -29.86 -19.92
C LEU A 520 -24.24 -29.14 -18.58
N TRP A 521 -25.13 -28.17 -18.55
CA TRP A 521 -25.50 -27.44 -17.36
C TRP A 521 -26.71 -28.08 -16.69
N ASP A 522 -26.68 -28.16 -15.35
CA ASP A 522 -27.84 -28.37 -14.50
C ASP A 522 -27.94 -27.16 -13.55
N PHE A 523 -29.03 -26.43 -13.62
CA PHE A 523 -29.20 -25.20 -12.84
C PHE A 523 -29.73 -25.45 -11.41
N GLY A 524 -29.92 -26.71 -11.02
CA GLY A 524 -30.38 -27.08 -9.67
C GLY A 524 -31.86 -26.88 -9.40
N ASP A 525 -32.64 -26.41 -10.38
CA ASP A 525 -34.09 -26.23 -10.35
C ASP A 525 -34.83 -27.20 -11.27
N GLY A 526 -34.12 -28.17 -11.84
CA GLY A 526 -34.63 -29.15 -12.77
C GLY A 526 -34.53 -28.76 -14.24
N HIS A 527 -33.97 -27.58 -14.56
CA HIS A 527 -33.68 -27.17 -15.93
C HIS A 527 -32.20 -27.39 -16.25
N THR A 528 -31.93 -27.61 -17.53
CA THR A 528 -30.59 -27.88 -18.06
C THR A 528 -30.33 -27.09 -19.35
N SER A 529 -29.04 -26.87 -19.71
CA SER A 529 -28.63 -26.30 -21.00
C SER A 529 -27.41 -27.05 -21.56
N THR A 530 -27.23 -26.94 -22.88
CA THR A 530 -26.03 -27.42 -23.60
C THR A 530 -25.28 -26.29 -24.28
N ASP A 531 -25.68 -25.05 -24.07
CA ASP A 531 -24.98 -23.89 -24.59
C ASP A 531 -23.67 -23.68 -23.82
N ALA A 532 -22.64 -23.15 -24.48
CA ALA A 532 -21.36 -22.87 -23.80
C ALA A 532 -21.50 -21.83 -22.71
N SER A 533 -22.34 -20.81 -22.93
CA SER A 533 -22.55 -19.72 -21.95
C SER A 533 -24.05 -19.37 -21.92
N PRO A 534 -24.86 -20.12 -21.14
CA PRO A 534 -26.32 -19.95 -21.11
C PRO A 534 -26.74 -18.80 -20.19
N GLU A 535 -27.95 -18.29 -20.42
CA GLU A 535 -28.69 -17.47 -19.49
C GLU A 535 -29.84 -18.30 -18.92
N HIS A 536 -30.04 -18.24 -17.59
CA HIS A 536 -31.15 -18.93 -16.93
C HIS A 536 -31.96 -17.97 -16.05
N ILE A 537 -33.27 -18.18 -15.99
CA ILE A 537 -34.19 -17.37 -15.14
C ILE A 537 -34.85 -18.32 -14.15
N TYR A 538 -34.52 -18.15 -12.90
CA TYR A 538 -35.09 -18.93 -11.81
C TYR A 538 -36.51 -18.45 -11.50
N ALA A 539 -37.36 -19.37 -11.09
CA ALA A 539 -38.76 -19.05 -10.74
C ALA A 539 -38.89 -18.32 -9.42
N GLU A 540 -38.00 -18.60 -8.46
CA GLU A 540 -38.02 -18.04 -7.10
C GLU A 540 -36.58 -17.70 -6.68
N ALA A 541 -36.47 -16.79 -5.69
CA ALA A 541 -35.19 -16.52 -5.03
C ALA A 541 -34.79 -17.71 -4.14
N GLY A 542 -33.52 -18.05 -4.10
CA GLY A 542 -33.01 -19.18 -3.34
C GLY A 542 -31.56 -19.52 -3.69
N ASP A 543 -31.04 -20.55 -3.06
CA ASP A 543 -29.72 -21.10 -3.31
C ASP A 543 -29.86 -22.35 -4.17
N TYR A 544 -29.22 -22.36 -5.31
CA TYR A 544 -29.30 -23.42 -6.29
C TYR A 544 -27.92 -24.09 -6.47
N GLN A 545 -27.90 -25.42 -6.39
CA GLN A 545 -26.67 -26.18 -6.72
C GLN A 545 -26.57 -26.28 -8.25
N VAL A 546 -25.69 -25.46 -8.81
CA VAL A 546 -25.48 -25.45 -10.27
C VAL A 546 -24.26 -26.28 -10.61
N SER A 547 -24.40 -27.16 -11.60
CA SER A 547 -23.29 -27.94 -12.10
C SER A 547 -23.05 -27.71 -13.59
N LEU A 548 -21.78 -27.71 -13.98
CA LEU A 548 -21.33 -27.76 -15.37
C LEU A 548 -20.53 -29.03 -15.58
N HIS A 549 -20.95 -29.84 -16.55
CA HIS A 549 -20.17 -30.97 -17.06
C HIS A 549 -19.66 -30.65 -18.46
N VAL A 550 -18.37 -30.82 -18.68
CA VAL A 550 -17.72 -30.57 -19.98
C VAL A 550 -17.05 -31.81 -20.51
N LEU A 551 -16.99 -31.90 -21.83
CA LEU A 551 -16.30 -32.96 -22.59
C LEU A 551 -15.46 -32.27 -23.67
N ASP A 552 -14.17 -32.64 -23.79
CA ASP A 552 -13.27 -32.11 -24.80
C ASP A 552 -13.14 -33.01 -26.05
N GLU A 553 -12.35 -32.55 -27.02
CA GLU A 553 -12.12 -33.32 -28.27
C GLU A 553 -11.31 -34.60 -28.04
N SER A 554 -10.54 -34.68 -26.94
CA SER A 554 -9.77 -35.88 -26.56
C SER A 554 -10.63 -36.90 -25.81
N ASN A 555 -11.92 -36.64 -25.58
CA ASN A 555 -12.87 -37.39 -24.77
C ASN A 555 -12.56 -37.34 -23.25
N ASP A 556 -11.74 -36.41 -22.82
CA ASP A 556 -11.60 -36.11 -21.39
C ASP A 556 -12.83 -35.33 -20.92
N GLN A 557 -13.28 -35.64 -19.71
CA GLN A 557 -14.49 -35.04 -19.14
C GLN A 557 -14.26 -34.67 -17.69
N ASP A 558 -14.87 -33.57 -17.26
CA ASP A 558 -14.87 -33.12 -15.88
C ASP A 558 -16.19 -32.43 -15.55
N SER A 559 -16.47 -32.27 -14.26
CA SER A 559 -17.63 -31.54 -13.77
C SER A 559 -17.27 -30.67 -12.60
N PHE A 560 -17.85 -29.48 -12.57
CA PHE A 560 -17.74 -28.51 -11.49
C PHE A 560 -19.13 -28.16 -10.97
N GLU A 561 -19.28 -28.05 -9.66
CA GLU A 561 -20.53 -27.75 -9.00
C GLU A 561 -20.30 -26.69 -7.93
N ARG A 562 -21.19 -25.72 -7.83
CA ARG A 562 -21.21 -24.74 -6.74
C ARG A 562 -22.62 -24.22 -6.50
N THR A 563 -22.83 -23.66 -5.31
CA THR A 563 -24.07 -22.94 -4.97
C THR A 563 -24.07 -21.57 -5.66
N VAL A 564 -25.20 -21.22 -6.28
CA VAL A 564 -25.47 -19.90 -6.84
C VAL A 564 -26.68 -19.31 -6.11
N SER A 565 -26.45 -18.20 -5.41
CA SER A 565 -27.53 -17.48 -4.69
C SER A 565 -28.25 -16.51 -5.62
N VAL A 566 -29.56 -16.65 -5.68
CA VAL A 566 -30.46 -15.86 -6.53
C VAL A 566 -31.40 -15.06 -5.63
N ILE A 567 -31.48 -13.77 -5.84
CA ILE A 567 -32.32 -12.86 -5.05
C ILE A 567 -33.45 -12.26 -5.88
N SER A 568 -34.59 -11.99 -5.27
CA SER A 568 -35.61 -11.16 -5.92
C SER A 568 -35.23 -9.69 -5.85
N LYS A 569 -35.22 -8.98 -6.97
CA LYS A 569 -35.06 -7.52 -6.97
C LYS A 569 -36.26 -6.81 -6.38
#